data_8a6a52fcdcf98ebbe339aeb4420aa19c
#
_entry.id   8a6a52fcdcf98ebbe339aeb4420aa19c
#
_cell.length_a   1.000
_cell.length_b   1.000
_cell.length_c   1.000
_cell.angle_alpha   90.00
_cell.angle_beta   90.00
_cell.angle_gamma   90.00
#
_symmetry.space_group_name_H-M   'P 1'
#
loop_
_entity.id
_entity.type
_entity.pdbx_description
1 polymer ?
#
loop_
_entity_poly.entity_id
_entity_poly.type
_entity_poly.pdbx_seq_one_letter_code
_entity_poly.pdbx_strand_id
1 'polypeptide(L)'
;MDQQLLQDKLAWEDPRANRGYVKMGRERFTQSDDAAEIAELRGKAPDMKETMEIGRDWDTTWKNHWPQESDVPGFKQTMLDFYQVCGETRYIRFVSHDRNQTCHELHTIVMRAIALGLDLDEMFFEDKINEQRHNLRLLSYPPVKTSLLQDGQTRAGAHSGRFPF
;
A
#
# COMPACT_ATOMS: atom_id res chain seq x y z
N MET A 1 -10.80 7.76 -22.29
CA MET A 1 -11.85 7.52 -21.25
C MET A 1 -11.81 8.68 -20.27
N ASP A 2 -12.98 9.04 -19.69
CA ASP A 2 -13.03 10.04 -18.62
C ASP A 2 -12.23 9.54 -17.42
N GLN A 3 -11.36 10.40 -16.86
CA GLN A 3 -10.50 10.07 -15.72
C GLN A 3 -11.33 9.65 -14.50
N GLN A 4 -12.45 10.31 -14.25
CA GLN A 4 -13.36 9.97 -13.14
C GLN A 4 -13.95 8.58 -13.30
N LEU A 5 -14.37 8.21 -14.50
CA LEU A 5 -14.91 6.88 -14.78
C LEU A 5 -13.87 5.76 -14.57
N LEU A 6 -12.60 6.05 -14.91
CA LEU A 6 -11.50 5.11 -14.65
C LEU A 6 -11.25 4.94 -13.15
N GLN A 7 -11.22 6.04 -12.41
CA GLN A 7 -11.02 6.03 -10.96
C GLN A 7 -12.15 5.26 -10.25
N ASP A 8 -13.40 5.45 -10.68
CA ASP A 8 -14.55 4.75 -10.09
C ASP A 8 -14.48 3.24 -10.35
N LYS A 9 -14.05 2.81 -11.54
CA LYS A 9 -13.87 1.39 -11.87
C LYS A 9 -12.74 0.72 -11.06
N LEU A 10 -11.73 1.48 -10.70
CA LEU A 10 -10.58 0.99 -9.94
C LEU A 10 -10.74 1.19 -8.43
N ALA A 11 -11.85 1.78 -7.98
CA ALA A 11 -12.05 2.17 -6.61
C ALA A 11 -11.87 1.02 -5.63
N TRP A 12 -11.28 1.35 -4.50
CA TRP A 12 -11.15 0.44 -3.36
C TRP A 12 -12.55 0.18 -2.75
N GLU A 13 -13.05 -1.03 -2.91
CA GLU A 13 -14.39 -1.42 -2.47
C GLU A 13 -14.42 -1.89 -1.02
N ASP A 14 -13.55 -2.84 -0.66
CA ASP A 14 -13.49 -3.42 0.68
C ASP A 14 -12.24 -2.92 1.46
N PRO A 15 -12.43 -2.22 2.61
CA PRO A 15 -11.31 -1.72 3.41
C PRO A 15 -10.34 -2.79 3.92
N ARG A 16 -10.76 -4.05 3.97
CA ARG A 16 -9.91 -5.18 4.41
C ARG A 16 -9.00 -5.67 3.30
N ALA A 17 -9.37 -5.41 2.06
CA ALA A 17 -8.66 -5.93 0.89
C ALA A 17 -7.33 -5.21 0.63
N ASN A 18 -7.25 -3.91 0.89
CA ASN A 18 -6.17 -3.04 0.45
C ASN A 18 -5.86 -3.24 -1.05
N ARG A 19 -6.88 -3.09 -1.89
CA ARG A 19 -6.78 -3.24 -3.35
C ARG A 19 -7.56 -2.15 -4.06
N GLY A 20 -6.90 -1.51 -5.03
CA GLY A 20 -7.55 -0.53 -5.88
C GLY A 20 -7.21 0.92 -5.56
N TYR A 21 -7.92 1.82 -6.22
CA TYR A 21 -7.71 3.26 -6.14
C TYR A 21 -8.44 3.89 -4.96
N VAL A 22 -7.74 4.73 -4.24
CA VAL A 22 -8.26 5.52 -3.11
C VAL A 22 -8.16 7.00 -3.46
N LYS A 23 -9.32 7.65 -3.58
CA LYS A 23 -9.39 9.08 -3.89
C LYS A 23 -9.00 9.95 -2.70
N MET A 24 -8.62 11.20 -2.99
CA MET A 24 -8.37 12.21 -1.95
C MET A 24 -9.49 12.31 -0.93
N GLY A 25 -9.14 12.55 0.32
CA GLY A 25 -10.05 12.72 1.44
C GLY A 25 -10.64 11.44 2.03
N ARG A 26 -10.37 10.28 1.45
CA ARG A 26 -10.87 8.99 1.95
C ARG A 26 -10.02 8.43 3.09
N GLU A 27 -8.71 8.57 3.01
CA GLU A 27 -7.80 8.11 4.05
C GLU A 27 -7.54 9.21 5.06
N ARG A 28 -8.14 9.12 6.21
CA ARG A 28 -7.73 9.88 7.38
C ARG A 28 -7.71 8.93 8.57
N PHE A 29 -6.59 8.95 9.27
CA PHE A 29 -6.44 8.18 10.48
C PHE A 29 -7.22 8.85 11.62
N THR A 30 -8.00 8.05 12.34
CA THR A 30 -8.60 8.39 13.63
C THR A 30 -8.52 7.17 14.53
N GLN A 31 -8.44 7.39 15.82
CA GLN A 31 -8.53 6.31 16.82
C GLN A 31 -9.99 5.96 17.13
N SER A 32 -10.94 6.71 16.60
CA SER A 32 -12.36 6.47 16.80
C SER A 32 -12.86 5.35 15.90
N ASP A 33 -13.70 4.50 16.45
CA ASP A 33 -14.48 3.49 15.70
C ASP A 33 -15.88 4.01 15.35
N ASP A 34 -16.23 5.27 15.76
CA ASP A 34 -17.50 5.89 15.44
C ASP A 34 -17.51 6.43 14.02
N ALA A 35 -18.43 5.90 13.18
CA ALA A 35 -18.54 6.25 11.78
C ALA A 35 -18.92 7.74 11.56
N ALA A 36 -19.68 8.35 12.47
CA ALA A 36 -20.08 9.75 12.37
C ALA A 36 -18.90 10.67 12.67
N GLU A 37 -18.12 10.38 13.73
CA GLU A 37 -16.91 11.11 14.05
C GLU A 37 -15.86 10.98 12.95
N ILE A 38 -15.68 9.78 12.37
CA ILE A 38 -14.81 9.56 11.22
C ILE A 38 -15.23 10.41 10.02
N ALA A 39 -16.53 10.46 9.72
CA ALA A 39 -17.07 11.25 8.61
C ALA A 39 -16.87 12.76 8.84
N GLU A 40 -17.10 13.24 10.06
CA GLU A 40 -16.88 14.64 10.44
C GLU A 40 -15.40 15.03 10.31
N LEU A 41 -14.49 14.21 10.82
CA LEU A 41 -13.05 14.45 10.72
C LEU A 41 -12.57 14.46 9.25
N ARG A 42 -13.08 13.56 8.43
CA ARG A 42 -12.78 13.53 6.98
C ARG A 42 -13.30 14.77 6.28
N GLY A 43 -14.47 15.28 6.67
CA GLY A 43 -15.06 16.49 6.10
C GLY A 43 -14.30 17.77 6.47
N LYS A 44 -13.78 17.86 7.70
CA LYS A 44 -13.11 19.07 8.19
C LYS A 44 -11.72 19.29 7.59
N ALA A 45 -10.94 18.24 7.41
CA ALA A 45 -9.59 18.35 6.87
C ALA A 45 -9.22 17.08 6.11
N PRO A 46 -9.75 16.89 4.88
CA PRO A 46 -9.45 15.72 4.06
C PRO A 46 -7.95 15.65 3.77
N ASP A 47 -7.41 14.44 3.67
CA ASP A 47 -6.05 14.24 3.22
C ASP A 47 -5.90 14.65 1.74
N MET A 48 -4.69 15.11 1.38
CA MET A 48 -4.39 15.65 0.05
C MET A 48 -3.56 14.67 -0.77
N LYS A 49 -3.86 13.39 -0.64
CA LYS A 49 -3.20 12.33 -1.40
C LYS A 49 -4.23 11.41 -2.03
N GLU A 50 -3.84 10.79 -3.08
CA GLU A 50 -4.52 9.64 -3.68
C GLU A 50 -3.56 8.46 -3.76
N THR A 51 -4.06 7.26 -3.68
CA THR A 51 -3.25 6.05 -3.69
C THR A 51 -3.81 4.99 -4.62
N MET A 52 -2.93 4.12 -5.09
CA MET A 52 -3.30 2.86 -5.74
C MET A 52 -2.64 1.72 -4.99
N GLU A 53 -3.45 0.79 -4.52
CA GLU A 53 -3.03 -0.36 -3.75
C GLU A 53 -2.99 -1.62 -4.62
N ILE A 54 -1.84 -2.28 -4.64
CA ILE A 54 -1.60 -3.47 -5.44
C ILE A 54 -0.99 -4.53 -4.53
N GLY A 55 -1.63 -5.67 -4.41
CA GLY A 55 -1.09 -6.82 -3.70
C GLY A 55 -0.64 -7.91 -4.65
N ARG A 56 -0.32 -9.07 -4.10
CA ARG A 56 0.04 -10.25 -4.89
C ARG A 56 -1.07 -10.63 -5.88
N ASP A 57 -0.73 -10.79 -7.15
CA ASP A 57 -1.74 -11.03 -8.22
C ASP A 57 -2.32 -12.45 -8.19
N TRP A 58 -1.65 -13.37 -7.51
CA TRP A 58 -2.11 -14.75 -7.30
C TRP A 58 -3.04 -14.91 -6.07
N ASP A 59 -3.38 -13.82 -5.38
CA ASP A 59 -4.31 -13.87 -4.26
C ASP A 59 -5.69 -14.33 -4.73
N THR A 60 -6.24 -15.35 -4.09
CA THR A 60 -7.55 -15.90 -4.44
C THR A 60 -8.70 -15.18 -3.77
N THR A 61 -8.44 -14.55 -2.64
CA THR A 61 -9.44 -13.83 -1.83
C THR A 61 -9.58 -12.38 -2.26
N TRP A 62 -8.45 -11.69 -2.43
CA TRP A 62 -8.41 -10.26 -2.74
C TRP A 62 -7.77 -10.01 -4.10
N LYS A 63 -8.60 -9.72 -5.11
CA LYS A 63 -8.13 -9.44 -6.46
C LYS A 63 -7.65 -8.01 -6.60
N ASN A 64 -6.58 -7.81 -7.37
CA ASN A 64 -6.16 -6.48 -7.79
C ASN A 64 -7.17 -5.87 -8.76
N HIS A 65 -7.38 -4.56 -8.66
CA HIS A 65 -8.17 -3.78 -9.60
C HIS A 65 -7.24 -3.23 -10.68
N TRP A 66 -7.26 -3.84 -11.85
CA TRP A 66 -6.40 -3.42 -12.95
C TRP A 66 -7.18 -2.56 -13.95
N PRO A 67 -6.57 -1.45 -14.46
CA PRO A 67 -7.12 -0.76 -15.61
C PRO A 67 -7.10 -1.68 -16.84
N GLN A 68 -8.02 -1.46 -17.77
CA GLN A 68 -7.95 -2.15 -19.05
C GLN A 68 -6.72 -1.71 -19.82
N GLU A 69 -6.16 -2.61 -20.62
CA GLU A 69 -4.96 -2.32 -21.43
C GLU A 69 -5.20 -1.19 -22.43
N SER A 70 -6.45 -1.03 -22.91
CA SER A 70 -6.85 0.08 -23.76
C SER A 70 -6.85 1.44 -23.06
N ASP A 71 -6.99 1.47 -21.73
CA ASP A 71 -7.09 2.69 -20.95
C ASP A 71 -5.71 3.18 -20.48
N VAL A 72 -4.88 2.23 -20.01
CA VAL A 72 -3.51 2.50 -19.56
C VAL A 72 -2.60 1.37 -20.04
N PRO A 73 -2.10 1.46 -21.28
CA PRO A 73 -1.28 0.40 -21.86
C PRO A 73 -0.02 0.09 -21.05
N GLY A 74 0.23 -1.19 -20.83
CA GLY A 74 1.42 -1.70 -20.13
C GLY A 74 1.45 -1.47 -18.63
N PHE A 75 0.45 -0.80 -18.04
CA PHE A 75 0.44 -0.49 -16.59
C PHE A 75 0.50 -1.75 -15.74
N LYS A 76 -0.39 -2.71 -16.02
CA LYS A 76 -0.45 -3.96 -15.25
C LYS A 76 0.90 -4.67 -15.28
N GLN A 77 1.47 -4.86 -16.46
CA GLN A 77 2.74 -5.58 -16.61
C GLN A 77 3.87 -4.86 -15.88
N THR A 78 3.99 -3.54 -16.03
CA THR A 78 5.02 -2.75 -15.36
C THR A 78 4.91 -2.87 -13.83
N MET A 79 3.69 -2.83 -13.28
CA MET A 79 3.50 -2.95 -11.83
C MET A 79 3.78 -4.37 -11.33
N LEU A 80 3.42 -5.40 -12.10
CA LEU A 80 3.74 -6.79 -11.76
C LEU A 80 5.24 -7.05 -11.81
N ASP A 81 5.93 -6.54 -12.81
CA ASP A 81 7.40 -6.65 -12.93
C ASP A 81 8.07 -5.98 -11.72
N PHE A 82 7.61 -4.78 -11.35
CA PHE A 82 8.14 -4.09 -10.18
C PHE A 82 7.81 -4.86 -8.88
N TYR A 83 6.58 -5.34 -8.74
CA TYR A 83 6.16 -6.14 -7.59
C TYR A 83 7.00 -7.43 -7.47
N GLN A 84 7.29 -8.07 -8.58
CA GLN A 84 8.09 -9.28 -8.63
C GLN A 84 9.55 -9.02 -8.21
N VAL A 85 10.14 -7.94 -8.66
CA VAL A 85 11.49 -7.53 -8.22
C VAL A 85 11.54 -7.30 -6.71
N CYS A 86 10.47 -6.79 -6.12
CA CYS A 86 10.37 -6.61 -4.67
C CYS A 86 10.03 -7.90 -3.91
N GLY A 87 9.42 -8.90 -4.56
CA GLY A 87 8.87 -10.11 -3.93
C GLY A 87 9.57 -11.44 -4.21
N GLU A 88 10.33 -11.56 -5.28
CA GLU A 88 10.90 -12.84 -5.71
C GLU A 88 12.43 -12.85 -5.79
N THR A 89 13.02 -13.78 -5.07
CA THR A 89 14.47 -14.09 -5.07
C THR A 89 14.96 -14.81 -6.33
N ARG A 90 14.07 -15.25 -7.22
CA ARG A 90 14.44 -16.21 -8.29
C ARG A 90 15.17 -15.62 -9.49
N TYR A 91 15.00 -14.35 -9.81
CA TYR A 91 15.54 -13.79 -11.07
C TYR A 91 16.90 -13.11 -10.95
N ILE A 92 17.36 -12.78 -9.76
CA ILE A 92 18.61 -12.02 -9.55
C ILE A 92 19.84 -12.92 -9.43
N ARG A 93 19.67 -14.22 -9.56
CA ARG A 93 20.79 -15.19 -9.52
C ARG A 93 21.76 -15.10 -10.70
N PHE A 94 21.45 -14.29 -11.72
CA PHE A 94 22.22 -14.26 -12.97
C PHE A 94 23.07 -13.00 -13.20
N VAL A 95 22.92 -11.92 -12.45
CA VAL A 95 23.58 -10.66 -12.79
C VAL A 95 24.58 -10.13 -11.76
N SER A 96 24.55 -10.55 -10.52
CA SER A 96 25.61 -10.12 -9.61
C SER A 96 25.78 -11.03 -8.40
N HIS A 97 27.01 -11.36 -8.14
CA HIS A 97 27.49 -12.14 -7.00
C HIS A 97 27.37 -11.40 -5.66
N ASP A 98 26.71 -10.24 -5.64
CA ASP A 98 26.67 -9.41 -4.45
C ASP A 98 25.43 -8.48 -4.43
N ARG A 99 24.57 -8.59 -3.40
CA ARG A 99 23.71 -7.54 -2.85
C ARG A 99 22.32 -7.28 -3.43
N ASN A 100 21.58 -8.23 -3.93
CA ASN A 100 20.14 -8.00 -4.15
C ASN A 100 19.28 -8.81 -3.18
N GLN A 101 19.22 -8.33 -1.94
CA GLN A 101 18.20 -8.75 -0.99
C GLN A 101 16.86 -8.20 -1.47
N THR A 102 15.91 -9.09 -1.72
CA THR A 102 14.53 -8.71 -2.01
C THR A 102 13.88 -8.08 -0.77
N CYS A 103 12.82 -7.31 -0.94
CA CYS A 103 12.08 -6.76 0.21
C CYS A 103 11.66 -7.84 1.20
N HIS A 104 11.34 -9.04 0.71
CA HIS A 104 10.98 -10.17 1.58
C HIS A 104 12.17 -10.69 2.39
N GLU A 105 13.34 -10.85 1.79
CA GLU A 105 14.55 -11.28 2.51
C GLU A 105 14.94 -10.24 3.56
N LEU A 106 14.91 -8.95 3.20
CA LEU A 106 15.15 -7.88 4.14
C LEU A 106 14.14 -7.90 5.29
N HIS A 107 12.85 -8.08 4.97
CA HIS A 107 11.79 -8.19 5.98
C HIS A 107 12.07 -9.36 6.92
N THR A 108 12.44 -10.53 6.41
CA THR A 108 12.77 -11.71 7.22
C THR A 108 13.93 -11.43 8.17
N ILE A 109 15.01 -10.80 7.68
CA ILE A 109 16.16 -10.42 8.51
C ILE A 109 15.76 -9.44 9.61
N VAL A 110 14.97 -8.43 9.27
CA VAL A 110 14.47 -7.44 10.24
C VAL A 110 13.62 -8.12 11.32
N MET A 111 12.71 -9.04 10.91
CA MET A 111 11.84 -9.74 11.86
C MET A 111 12.63 -10.67 12.79
N ARG A 112 13.70 -11.32 12.31
CA ARG A 112 14.63 -12.09 13.15
C ARG A 112 15.35 -11.20 14.16
N ALA A 113 15.86 -10.05 13.72
CA ALA A 113 16.48 -9.09 14.62
C ALA A 113 15.49 -8.56 15.68
N ILE A 114 14.23 -8.34 15.33
CA ILE A 114 13.18 -7.96 16.28
C ILE A 114 12.91 -9.09 17.28
N ALA A 115 12.84 -10.36 16.83
CA ALA A 115 12.66 -11.49 17.71
C ALA A 115 13.76 -11.56 18.78
N LEU A 116 15.02 -11.47 18.34
CA LEU A 116 16.17 -11.43 19.25
C LEU A 116 16.14 -10.23 20.21
N GLY A 117 15.73 -9.05 19.74
CA GLY A 117 15.59 -7.85 20.58
C GLY A 117 14.46 -7.94 21.62
N LEU A 118 13.54 -8.89 21.44
CA LEU A 118 12.43 -9.19 22.36
C LEU A 118 12.69 -10.44 23.21
N ASP A 119 13.91 -10.99 23.21
CA ASP A 119 14.28 -12.24 23.87
C ASP A 119 13.41 -13.44 23.42
N LEU A 120 12.99 -13.47 22.15
CA LEU A 120 12.27 -14.57 21.51
C LEU A 120 13.23 -15.42 20.67
N ASP A 121 12.76 -16.61 20.27
CA ASP A 121 13.48 -17.43 19.29
C ASP A 121 13.68 -16.63 17.99
N GLU A 122 14.86 -16.72 17.36
CA GLU A 122 15.18 -15.99 16.13
C GLU A 122 14.17 -16.23 15.02
N MET A 123 13.60 -17.45 14.96
CA MET A 123 12.65 -17.87 13.93
C MET A 123 11.18 -17.64 14.32
N PHE A 124 10.90 -17.00 15.47
CA PHE A 124 9.57 -16.83 16.05
C PHE A 124 8.53 -16.26 15.06
N PHE A 125 8.95 -15.41 14.15
CA PHE A 125 8.04 -14.77 13.18
C PHE A 125 7.96 -15.47 11.83
N GLU A 126 8.74 -16.52 11.55
CA GLU A 126 8.82 -17.11 10.21
C GLU A 126 7.50 -17.65 9.69
N ASP A 127 6.74 -18.33 10.52
CA ASP A 127 5.41 -18.85 10.20
C ASP A 127 4.35 -17.75 9.99
N LYS A 128 4.61 -16.54 10.45
CA LYS A 128 3.72 -15.38 10.37
C LYS A 128 3.99 -14.49 9.16
N ILE A 129 5.17 -14.60 8.56
CA ILE A 129 5.60 -13.78 7.42
C ILE A 129 5.78 -14.59 6.13
N ASN A 130 5.61 -15.92 6.16
CA ASN A 130 5.87 -16.83 5.05
C ASN A 130 4.91 -16.67 3.86
N GLU A 131 3.74 -16.05 4.05
CA GLU A 131 2.75 -15.88 2.99
C GLU A 131 3.04 -14.68 2.05
N GLN A 132 4.08 -13.90 2.33
CA GLN A 132 4.49 -12.77 1.50
C GLN A 132 3.35 -11.81 1.18
N ARG A 133 2.54 -11.45 2.18
CA ARG A 133 1.40 -10.53 2.05
C ARG A 133 1.83 -9.07 1.90
N HIS A 134 2.83 -8.83 1.05
CA HIS A 134 3.28 -7.47 0.76
C HIS A 134 2.23 -6.70 -0.04
N ASN A 135 2.21 -5.40 0.14
CA ASN A 135 1.36 -4.49 -0.60
C ASN A 135 2.22 -3.38 -1.21
N LEU A 136 2.07 -3.18 -2.52
CA LEU A 136 2.68 -2.05 -3.21
C LEU A 136 1.68 -0.90 -3.20
N ARG A 137 2.10 0.22 -2.62
CA ARG A 137 1.30 1.44 -2.60
C ARG A 137 1.95 2.51 -3.46
N LEU A 138 1.25 2.91 -4.50
CA LEU A 138 1.60 4.08 -5.27
C LEU A 138 0.90 5.29 -4.63
N LEU A 139 1.66 6.36 -4.37
CA LEU A 139 1.13 7.58 -3.78
C LEU A 139 1.29 8.74 -4.73
N SER A 140 0.22 9.52 -4.89
CA SER A 140 0.23 10.78 -5.61
C SER A 140 -0.19 11.90 -4.66
N TYR A 141 0.64 12.94 -4.60
CA TYR A 141 0.37 14.17 -3.87
C TYR A 141 0.23 15.30 -4.87
N PRO A 142 -0.98 15.58 -5.38
CA PRO A 142 -1.17 16.62 -6.37
C PRO A 142 -0.73 18.00 -5.85
N PRO A 143 -0.28 18.89 -6.72
CA PRO A 143 0.07 20.25 -6.31
C PRO A 143 -1.16 20.99 -5.80
N VAL A 144 -1.03 21.62 -4.63
CA VAL A 144 -2.09 22.39 -3.99
C VAL A 144 -1.57 23.78 -3.69
N LYS A 145 -2.39 24.80 -3.99
CA LYS A 145 -2.11 26.16 -3.54
C LYS A 145 -2.30 26.24 -2.03
N THR A 146 -1.29 26.69 -1.30
CA THR A 146 -1.32 26.79 0.16
C THR A 146 -2.48 27.65 0.66
N SER A 147 -2.90 28.65 -0.11
CA SER A 147 -4.05 29.51 0.20
C SER A 147 -5.41 28.78 0.19
N LEU A 148 -5.47 27.56 -0.35
CA LEU A 148 -6.68 26.74 -0.40
C LEU A 148 -6.72 25.68 0.71
N LEU A 149 -5.65 25.55 1.49
CA LEU A 149 -5.61 24.60 2.61
C LEU A 149 -6.44 25.16 3.77
N GLN A 150 -7.27 24.33 4.32
CA GLN A 150 -8.02 24.65 5.54
C GLN A 150 -7.07 24.59 6.75
N ASP A 151 -7.47 25.26 7.84
CA ASP A 151 -6.72 25.22 9.08
C ASP A 151 -6.57 23.76 9.58
N GLY A 152 -5.36 23.37 9.94
CA GLY A 152 -5.04 21.98 10.33
C GLY A 152 -4.97 20.97 9.19
N GLN A 153 -5.22 21.37 7.93
CA GLN A 153 -5.06 20.48 6.78
C GLN A 153 -3.60 20.39 6.35
N THR A 154 -3.10 19.18 6.20
CA THR A 154 -1.74 18.89 5.76
C THR A 154 -1.75 17.93 4.56
N ARG A 155 -0.68 17.93 3.77
CA ARG A 155 -0.54 16.98 2.64
C ARG A 155 -0.34 15.53 3.12
N ALA A 156 0.30 15.38 4.28
CA ALA A 156 0.49 14.10 4.94
C ALA A 156 0.12 14.29 6.41
N GLY A 157 -1.08 13.87 6.77
CA GLY A 157 -1.56 13.92 8.15
C GLY A 157 -0.74 13.02 9.08
N ALA A 158 -0.67 13.37 10.35
CA ALA A 158 -0.10 12.49 11.37
C ALA A 158 -0.88 11.17 11.39
N HIS A 159 -0.17 10.07 11.45
CA HIS A 159 -0.75 8.72 11.54
C HIS A 159 0.13 7.82 12.39
N SER A 160 -0.47 6.83 13.00
CA SER A 160 0.24 5.72 13.65
C SER A 160 0.34 4.54 12.69
N GLY A 161 1.43 3.78 12.76
CA GLY A 161 1.49 2.47 12.10
C GLY A 161 0.49 1.53 12.76
N ARG A 162 -0.54 1.12 12.05
CA ARG A 162 -1.38 0.02 12.47
C ARG A 162 -0.80 -1.24 11.83
N PHE A 163 -0.22 -2.11 12.65
CA PHE A 163 0.06 -3.45 12.19
C PHE A 163 -1.26 -4.23 12.31
N PRO A 164 -1.82 -4.72 11.20
CA PRO A 164 -2.84 -5.75 11.30
C PRO A 164 -2.13 -7.03 11.73
N PHE A 165 -2.38 -7.45 12.94
CA PHE A 165 -2.14 -8.81 13.37
C PHE A 165 -3.32 -9.66 12.93
#